data_1309d5ed76e9d02cb27f8497ad874009
#
_entry.id   1309d5ed76e9d02cb27f8497ad874009
#
_cell.length_a   1.000
_cell.length_b   1.000
_cell.length_c   1.000
_cell.angle_alpha   90.00
_cell.angle_beta   90.00
_cell.angle_gamma   90.00
#
_symmetry.space_group_name_H-M   'P 1'
#
loop_
_entity.id
_entity.type
_entity.pdbx_description
1 polymer ?
#
loop_
_entity_poly.entity_id
_entity_poly.type
_entity_poly.pdbx_seq_one_letter_code
_entity_poly.pdbx_strand_id
1 'polypeptide(L)'
;AYEVLIGTILNQMFFDGKVSQPEIAQISQYAENVFFGKPCGLMDQMASAVGNLITIDFFDKEHPAIRQVDVDFSAYGHALCIVDSGADHADLTDEYAAVPGEIKTVAAWFGKEVLTQIEEKDFYAAIGALRRACGDRAVMRAIHFYQENARVPQQVAALEKGDFDRFLSLVKQSGYSSYMYLQNVIPAGYKAHQDVAVALALCEH
;
A
#
# COMPACT_ATOMS: atom_id res chain seq x y z
N ALA A 1 13.17 -2.32 5.75
CA ALA A 1 13.64 -1.86 7.10
C ALA A 1 15.15 -2.05 7.30
N TYR A 2 15.72 -3.18 6.85
CA TYR A 2 17.16 -3.45 7.04
C TYR A 2 18.05 -2.46 6.28
N GLU A 3 17.72 -2.17 5.03
CA GLU A 3 18.41 -1.19 4.17
C GLU A 3 18.38 0.21 4.81
N VAL A 4 17.23 0.60 5.36
CA VAL A 4 17.03 1.88 6.05
C VAL A 4 17.89 1.96 7.32
N LEU A 5 17.98 0.87 8.09
CA LEU A 5 18.88 0.80 9.25
C LEU A 5 20.34 0.99 8.85
N ILE A 6 20.81 0.29 7.81
CA ILE A 6 22.18 0.46 7.29
C ILE A 6 22.40 1.89 6.80
N GLY A 7 21.45 2.44 6.01
CA GLY A 7 21.50 3.81 5.53
C GLY A 7 21.60 4.83 6.67
N THR A 8 20.83 4.64 7.73
CA THR A 8 20.86 5.50 8.92
C THR A 8 22.19 5.44 9.65
N ILE A 9 22.77 4.23 9.81
CA ILE A 9 24.10 4.05 10.42
C ILE A 9 25.16 4.76 9.57
N LEU A 10 25.18 4.54 8.26
CA LEU A 10 26.14 5.17 7.36
C LEU A 10 25.99 6.70 7.34
N ASN A 11 24.77 7.21 7.37
CA ASN A 11 24.51 8.64 7.49
C ASN A 11 25.15 9.22 8.75
N GLN A 12 24.97 8.55 9.88
CA GLN A 12 25.56 9.02 11.14
C GLN A 12 27.09 8.94 11.15
N MET A 13 27.67 7.88 10.57
CA MET A 13 29.12 7.65 10.58
C MET A 13 29.90 8.55 9.62
N PHE A 14 29.33 8.85 8.44
CA PHE A 14 30.07 9.49 7.35
C PHE A 14 29.52 10.84 6.91
N PHE A 15 28.28 11.17 7.28
CA PHE A 15 27.58 12.40 6.85
C PHE A 15 27.08 13.24 8.04
N ASP A 16 27.49 12.94 9.26
CA ASP A 16 27.08 13.65 10.47
C ASP A 16 25.55 13.74 10.65
N GLY A 17 24.82 12.75 10.14
CA GLY A 17 23.34 12.75 10.19
C GLY A 17 22.66 13.78 9.25
N LYS A 18 23.37 14.31 8.24
CA LYS A 18 22.85 15.40 7.38
C LYS A 18 21.90 14.93 6.29
N VAL A 19 21.89 13.64 5.95
CA VAL A 19 20.96 13.08 4.97
C VAL A 19 19.59 12.94 5.65
N SER A 20 18.55 13.49 5.03
CA SER A 20 17.19 13.45 5.59
C SER A 20 16.59 12.04 5.57
N GLN A 21 15.61 11.79 6.44
CA GLN A 21 14.92 10.50 6.51
C GLN A 21 14.26 10.09 5.16
N PRO A 22 13.58 11.00 4.44
CA PRO A 22 13.06 10.66 3.11
C PRO A 22 14.15 10.28 2.11
N GLU A 23 15.29 10.96 2.11
CA GLU A 23 16.42 10.62 1.24
C GLU A 23 17.00 9.25 1.58
N ILE A 24 17.14 8.90 2.87
CA ILE A 24 17.56 7.56 3.29
C ILE A 24 16.59 6.50 2.74
N ALA A 25 15.28 6.75 2.81
CA ALA A 25 14.28 5.85 2.29
C ALA A 25 14.41 5.67 0.76
N GLN A 26 14.61 6.76 0.01
CA GLN A 26 14.80 6.73 -1.44
C GLN A 26 16.09 6.00 -1.84
N ILE A 27 17.20 6.24 -1.13
CA ILE A 27 18.47 5.53 -1.34
C ILE A 27 18.28 4.03 -1.09
N SER A 28 17.57 3.66 -0.03
CA SER A 28 17.28 2.27 0.33
C SER A 28 16.44 1.57 -0.74
N GLN A 29 15.39 2.23 -1.25
CA GLN A 29 14.59 1.72 -2.36
C GLN A 29 15.42 1.56 -3.63
N TYR A 30 16.27 2.54 -3.95
CA TYR A 30 17.15 2.47 -5.11
C TYR A 30 18.10 1.26 -5.01
N ALA A 31 18.68 1.03 -3.83
CA ALA A 31 19.54 -0.10 -3.60
C ALA A 31 18.81 -1.44 -3.83
N GLU A 32 17.57 -1.58 -3.35
CA GLU A 32 16.76 -2.78 -3.55
C GLU A 32 16.37 -2.98 -5.02
N ASN A 33 15.91 -1.92 -5.68
CA ASN A 33 15.43 -2.00 -7.06
C ASN A 33 16.55 -2.19 -8.08
N VAL A 34 17.69 -1.49 -7.91
CA VAL A 34 18.75 -1.43 -8.92
C VAL A 34 19.87 -2.44 -8.65
N PHE A 35 20.34 -2.54 -7.40
CA PHE A 35 21.47 -3.42 -7.09
C PHE A 35 21.01 -4.84 -6.73
N PHE A 36 19.92 -4.96 -6.01
CA PHE A 36 19.38 -6.26 -5.65
C PHE A 36 18.43 -6.82 -6.71
N GLY A 37 17.86 -5.94 -7.56
CA GLY A 37 17.01 -6.32 -8.68
C GLY A 37 15.58 -6.73 -8.29
N LYS A 38 15.14 -6.41 -7.07
CA LYS A 38 13.79 -6.70 -6.61
C LYS A 38 12.92 -5.43 -6.69
N PRO A 39 11.92 -5.39 -7.57
CA PRO A 39 11.05 -4.22 -7.68
C PRO A 39 10.20 -4.05 -6.42
N CYS A 40 10.33 -2.91 -5.75
CA CYS A 40 9.52 -2.54 -4.60
C CYS A 40 9.04 -1.08 -4.69
N GLY A 41 7.94 -0.78 -3.98
CA GLY A 41 7.48 0.60 -3.76
C GLY A 41 8.34 1.31 -2.70
N LEU A 42 8.07 2.60 -2.46
CA LEU A 42 8.82 3.42 -1.50
C LEU A 42 8.17 3.43 -0.11
N MET A 43 6.97 2.91 0.03
CA MET A 43 6.16 3.04 1.26
C MET A 43 6.86 2.45 2.49
N ASP A 44 7.37 1.23 2.38
CA ASP A 44 7.96 0.51 3.51
C ASP A 44 9.26 1.16 4.00
N GLN A 45 10.10 1.60 3.06
CA GLN A 45 11.34 2.31 3.39
C GLN A 45 11.02 3.66 4.02
N MET A 46 10.01 4.37 3.51
CA MET A 46 9.59 5.67 4.05
C MET A 46 9.02 5.53 5.46
N ALA A 47 8.14 4.57 5.68
CA ALA A 47 7.60 4.28 7.00
C ALA A 47 8.68 3.88 8.00
N SER A 48 9.67 3.08 7.56
CA SER A 48 10.79 2.67 8.40
C SER A 48 11.75 3.82 8.72
N ALA A 49 11.97 4.74 7.79
CA ALA A 49 12.89 5.86 7.98
C ALA A 49 12.29 6.97 8.84
N VAL A 50 11.05 7.35 8.59
CA VAL A 50 10.37 8.45 9.29
C VAL A 50 9.87 8.01 10.66
N GLY A 51 9.39 6.77 10.78
CA GLY A 51 8.85 6.22 12.02
C GLY A 51 7.47 6.76 12.40
N ASN A 52 6.92 6.23 13.48
CA ASN A 52 5.58 6.53 13.99
C ASN A 52 4.48 6.23 12.95
N LEU A 53 3.30 6.82 13.14
CA LEU A 53 2.22 6.77 12.15
C LEU A 53 2.34 7.95 11.19
N ILE A 54 2.39 7.65 9.90
CA ILE A 54 2.55 8.67 8.86
C ILE A 54 1.49 8.51 7.77
N THR A 55 1.14 9.60 7.13
CA THR A 55 0.48 9.59 5.84
C THR A 55 1.46 10.05 4.78
N ILE A 56 1.43 9.40 3.62
CA ILE A 56 2.33 9.68 2.51
C ILE A 56 1.48 9.91 1.26
N ASP A 57 1.69 11.03 0.59
CA ASP A 57 1.13 11.28 -0.73
C ASP A 57 2.25 11.15 -1.78
N PHE A 58 2.09 10.18 -2.67
CA PHE A 58 3.03 9.89 -3.76
C PHE A 58 2.64 10.57 -5.09
N PHE A 59 1.85 11.64 -5.06
CA PHE A 59 1.52 12.38 -6.27
C PHE A 59 2.78 12.85 -6.99
N ASP A 60 3.74 13.41 -6.26
CA ASP A 60 5.11 13.61 -6.72
C ASP A 60 5.99 12.47 -6.18
N LYS A 61 6.47 11.61 -7.07
CA LYS A 61 7.28 10.45 -6.69
C LYS A 61 8.68 10.82 -6.24
N GLU A 62 9.21 11.93 -6.75
CA GLU A 62 10.55 12.43 -6.39
C GLU A 62 10.51 13.15 -5.04
N HIS A 63 9.40 13.82 -4.75
CA HIS A 63 9.20 14.59 -3.52
C HIS A 63 7.86 14.24 -2.87
N PRO A 64 7.71 13.01 -2.33
CA PRO A 64 6.46 12.60 -1.68
C PRO A 64 6.16 13.48 -0.47
N ALA A 65 4.91 13.91 -0.36
CA ALA A 65 4.47 14.68 0.80
C ALA A 65 4.22 13.74 1.99
N ILE A 66 4.97 13.96 3.08
CA ILE A 66 4.92 13.12 4.27
C ILE A 66 4.41 13.95 5.44
N ARG A 67 3.46 13.41 6.19
CA ARG A 67 2.96 14.04 7.41
C ARG A 67 2.82 12.99 8.51
N GLN A 68 3.32 13.31 9.70
CA GLN A 68 3.08 12.50 10.88
C GLN A 68 1.65 12.70 11.38
N VAL A 69 1.05 11.60 11.85
CA VAL A 69 -0.24 11.60 12.53
C VAL A 69 0.03 11.23 13.98
N ASP A 70 -0.15 12.19 14.87
CA ASP A 70 0.11 11.99 16.29
C ASP A 70 -1.06 11.22 16.92
N VAL A 71 -0.82 9.95 17.24
CA VAL A 71 -1.79 9.06 17.87
C VAL A 71 -1.09 8.03 18.74
N ASP A 72 -1.61 7.84 19.95
CA ASP A 72 -1.22 6.77 20.85
C ASP A 72 -2.33 5.70 20.86
N PHE A 73 -2.10 4.58 20.19
CA PHE A 73 -3.05 3.46 20.17
C PHE A 73 -3.31 2.87 21.55
N SER A 74 -2.35 2.93 22.46
CA SER A 74 -2.52 2.42 23.82
C SER A 74 -3.57 3.18 24.62
N ALA A 75 -3.75 4.48 24.32
CA ALA A 75 -4.77 5.32 24.93
C ALA A 75 -6.21 4.86 24.63
N TYR A 76 -6.40 4.10 23.54
CA TYR A 76 -7.69 3.52 23.16
C TYR A 76 -7.90 2.08 23.66
N GLY A 77 -6.97 1.55 24.47
CA GLY A 77 -7.07 0.17 24.98
C GLY A 77 -6.90 -0.91 23.90
N HIS A 78 -6.23 -0.59 22.80
CA HIS A 78 -5.95 -1.51 21.70
C HIS A 78 -4.46 -1.83 21.60
N ALA A 79 -4.14 -2.98 21.03
CA ALA A 79 -2.79 -3.40 20.72
C ALA A 79 -2.69 -3.78 19.24
N LEU A 80 -1.57 -3.40 18.60
CA LEU A 80 -1.23 -3.88 17.27
C LEU A 80 -0.65 -5.29 17.40
N CYS A 81 -1.31 -6.27 16.77
CA CYS A 81 -0.87 -7.65 16.76
C CYS A 81 -0.41 -8.05 15.36
N ILE A 82 0.68 -8.78 15.26
CA ILE A 82 1.14 -9.43 14.04
C ILE A 82 0.79 -10.91 14.17
N VAL A 83 -0.01 -11.41 13.22
CA VAL A 83 -0.43 -12.81 13.16
C VAL A 83 0.30 -13.48 11.99
N ASP A 84 1.11 -14.48 12.29
CA ASP A 84 1.71 -15.34 11.26
C ASP A 84 0.64 -16.30 10.72
N SER A 85 0.28 -16.13 9.46
CA SER A 85 -0.70 -17.00 8.79
C SER A 85 -0.08 -18.31 8.30
N GLY A 86 1.24 -18.46 8.38
CA GLY A 86 1.96 -19.61 7.83
C GLY A 86 2.12 -19.58 6.30
N ALA A 87 1.65 -18.54 5.62
CA ALA A 87 1.79 -18.39 4.17
C ALA A 87 3.18 -17.87 3.79
N ASP A 88 3.81 -18.47 2.80
CA ASP A 88 5.05 -17.99 2.21
C ASP A 88 4.76 -17.15 0.96
N HIS A 89 5.45 -16.03 0.82
CA HIS A 89 5.33 -15.11 -0.32
C HIS A 89 6.44 -15.28 -1.36
N ALA A 90 7.42 -16.14 -1.13
CA ALA A 90 8.62 -16.27 -1.97
C ALA A 90 8.28 -16.58 -3.43
N ASP A 91 7.23 -17.37 -3.66
CA ASP A 91 6.82 -17.83 -5.00
C ASP A 91 5.72 -16.97 -5.65
N LEU A 92 5.35 -15.82 -5.05
CA LEU A 92 4.23 -14.99 -5.51
C LEU A 92 4.67 -13.72 -6.27
N THR A 93 5.90 -13.66 -6.76
CA THR A 93 6.45 -12.50 -7.47
C THR A 93 5.58 -12.07 -8.66
N ASP A 94 5.07 -13.02 -9.43
CA ASP A 94 4.21 -12.73 -10.58
C ASP A 94 2.85 -12.11 -10.16
N GLU A 95 2.27 -12.59 -9.07
CA GLU A 95 1.03 -12.02 -8.52
C GLU A 95 1.25 -10.59 -8.00
N TYR A 96 2.40 -10.33 -7.36
CA TYR A 96 2.79 -8.97 -6.96
C TYR A 96 2.94 -8.05 -8.16
N ALA A 97 3.62 -8.49 -9.21
CA ALA A 97 3.83 -7.72 -10.43
C ALA A 97 2.52 -7.48 -11.21
N ALA A 98 1.58 -8.41 -11.14
CA ALA A 98 0.29 -8.31 -11.82
C ALA A 98 -0.57 -7.15 -11.28
N VAL A 99 -0.47 -6.80 -9.99
CA VAL A 99 -1.28 -5.70 -9.41
C VAL A 99 -0.98 -4.36 -10.09
N PRO A 100 0.26 -3.82 -10.05
CA PRO A 100 0.56 -2.57 -10.73
C PRO A 100 0.47 -2.68 -12.25
N GLY A 101 0.76 -3.85 -12.84
CA GLY A 101 0.66 -4.08 -14.27
C GLY A 101 -0.76 -3.91 -14.79
N GLU A 102 -1.75 -4.52 -14.15
CA GLU A 102 -3.15 -4.40 -14.52
C GLU A 102 -3.71 -2.99 -14.28
N ILE A 103 -3.34 -2.34 -13.18
CA ILE A 103 -3.70 -0.93 -12.92
C ILE A 103 -3.16 -0.01 -14.02
N LYS A 104 -1.90 -0.21 -14.45
CA LYS A 104 -1.30 0.54 -15.56
C LYS A 104 -2.02 0.29 -16.90
N THR A 105 -2.51 -0.92 -17.14
CA THR A 105 -3.28 -1.21 -18.35
C THR A 105 -4.55 -0.38 -18.42
N VAL A 106 -5.25 -0.18 -17.30
CA VAL A 106 -6.41 0.71 -17.22
C VAL A 106 -6.01 2.16 -17.47
N ALA A 107 -4.93 2.65 -16.86
CA ALA A 107 -4.47 4.02 -17.08
C ALA A 107 -4.06 4.25 -18.55
N ALA A 108 -3.36 3.30 -19.16
CA ALA A 108 -2.93 3.35 -20.56
C ALA A 108 -4.12 3.39 -21.55
N TRP A 109 -5.25 2.76 -21.21
CA TRP A 109 -6.46 2.85 -22.03
C TRP A 109 -6.97 4.28 -22.16
N PHE A 110 -6.78 5.12 -21.14
CA PHE A 110 -7.07 6.56 -21.17
C PHE A 110 -5.91 7.40 -21.74
N GLY A 111 -4.82 6.79 -22.19
CA GLY A 111 -3.61 7.51 -22.63
C GLY A 111 -2.86 8.18 -21.46
N LYS A 112 -2.99 7.62 -20.24
CA LYS A 112 -2.36 8.12 -19.02
C LYS A 112 -1.34 7.12 -18.47
N GLU A 113 -0.42 7.63 -17.67
CA GLU A 113 0.61 6.79 -17.03
C GLU A 113 0.11 6.16 -15.72
N VAL A 114 -0.72 6.88 -14.98
CA VAL A 114 -1.24 6.48 -13.67
C VAL A 114 -2.70 6.88 -13.50
N LEU A 115 -3.43 6.15 -12.65
CA LEU A 115 -4.86 6.38 -12.41
C LEU A 115 -5.16 7.74 -11.75
N THR A 116 -4.23 8.33 -11.01
CA THR A 116 -4.39 9.67 -10.42
C THR A 116 -4.61 10.78 -11.46
N GLN A 117 -4.23 10.53 -12.72
CA GLN A 117 -4.44 11.46 -13.83
C GLN A 117 -5.83 11.34 -14.48
N ILE A 118 -6.69 10.47 -13.96
CA ILE A 118 -8.02 10.16 -14.51
C ILE A 118 -9.05 10.48 -13.44
N GLU A 119 -10.01 11.31 -13.78
CA GLU A 119 -11.15 11.60 -12.89
C GLU A 119 -11.96 10.32 -12.64
N GLU A 120 -12.31 10.06 -11.39
CA GLU A 120 -13.05 8.86 -10.99
C GLU A 120 -14.36 8.71 -11.78
N LYS A 121 -15.09 9.83 -12.04
CA LYS A 121 -16.31 9.83 -12.83
C LYS A 121 -16.11 9.31 -14.26
N ASP A 122 -14.96 9.65 -14.89
CA ASP A 122 -14.66 9.26 -16.27
C ASP A 122 -14.30 7.77 -16.33
N PHE A 123 -13.58 7.28 -15.29
CA PHE A 123 -13.34 5.85 -15.12
C PHE A 123 -14.65 5.07 -15.01
N TYR A 124 -15.57 5.47 -14.13
CA TYR A 124 -16.85 4.77 -13.97
C TYR A 124 -17.74 4.84 -15.22
N ALA A 125 -17.73 5.94 -15.95
CA ALA A 125 -18.44 6.06 -17.21
C ALA A 125 -17.91 5.09 -18.29
N ALA A 126 -16.63 4.74 -18.24
CA ALA A 126 -15.98 3.86 -19.21
C ALA A 126 -15.98 2.37 -18.83
N ILE A 127 -16.51 1.96 -17.67
CA ILE A 127 -16.39 0.58 -17.13
C ILE A 127 -16.75 -0.49 -18.17
N GLY A 128 -17.82 -0.31 -18.94
CA GLY A 128 -18.22 -1.29 -19.95
C GLY A 128 -17.20 -1.50 -21.06
N ALA A 129 -16.47 -0.44 -21.45
CA ALA A 129 -15.39 -0.52 -22.43
C ALA A 129 -14.12 -1.07 -21.82
N LEU A 130 -13.78 -0.64 -20.61
CA LEU A 130 -12.59 -1.11 -19.85
C LEU A 130 -12.65 -2.61 -19.59
N ARG A 131 -13.80 -3.16 -19.19
CA ARG A 131 -13.98 -4.60 -19.01
C ARG A 131 -13.64 -5.41 -20.26
N ARG A 132 -14.04 -4.91 -21.44
CA ARG A 132 -13.74 -5.58 -22.72
C ARG A 132 -12.27 -5.44 -23.12
N ALA A 133 -11.64 -4.32 -22.82
CA ALA A 133 -10.26 -4.01 -23.24
C ALA A 133 -9.20 -4.52 -22.26
N CYS A 134 -9.44 -4.36 -20.96
CA CYS A 134 -8.45 -4.62 -19.91
C CYS A 134 -8.77 -5.87 -19.08
N GLY A 135 -10.01 -6.37 -19.14
CA GLY A 135 -10.49 -7.48 -18.30
C GLY A 135 -11.07 -7.04 -16.96
N ASP A 136 -11.87 -7.90 -16.37
CA ASP A 136 -12.62 -7.59 -15.13
C ASP A 136 -11.69 -7.37 -13.93
N ARG A 137 -10.62 -8.16 -13.79
CA ARG A 137 -9.69 -8.04 -12.65
C ARG A 137 -8.95 -6.69 -12.64
N ALA A 138 -8.52 -6.22 -13.81
CA ALA A 138 -7.88 -4.91 -13.93
C ALA A 138 -8.83 -3.77 -13.52
N VAL A 139 -10.11 -3.87 -13.93
CA VAL A 139 -11.15 -2.89 -13.54
C VAL A 139 -11.42 -2.95 -12.03
N MET A 140 -11.52 -4.15 -11.43
CA MET A 140 -11.68 -4.31 -9.99
C MET A 140 -10.52 -3.70 -9.21
N ARG A 141 -9.28 -3.92 -9.64
CA ARG A 141 -8.08 -3.33 -9.05
C ARG A 141 -8.06 -1.80 -9.16
N ALA A 142 -8.55 -1.26 -10.25
CA ALA A 142 -8.71 0.20 -10.39
C ALA A 142 -9.80 0.75 -9.45
N ILE A 143 -10.92 0.04 -9.25
CA ILE A 143 -11.94 0.41 -8.24
C ILE A 143 -11.32 0.43 -6.85
N HIS A 144 -10.54 -0.58 -6.49
CA HIS A 144 -9.80 -0.61 -5.22
C HIS A 144 -8.93 0.65 -5.06
N PHE A 145 -8.17 1.01 -6.08
CA PHE A 145 -7.31 2.18 -6.07
C PHE A 145 -8.07 3.47 -5.71
N TYR A 146 -9.19 3.76 -6.40
CA TYR A 146 -9.99 4.95 -6.11
C TYR A 146 -10.57 4.94 -4.70
N GLN A 147 -11.05 3.78 -4.25
CA GLN A 147 -11.60 3.63 -2.90
C GLN A 147 -10.53 3.83 -1.82
N GLU A 148 -9.31 3.29 -1.98
CA GLU A 148 -8.21 3.47 -1.02
C GLU A 148 -7.74 4.93 -0.99
N ASN A 149 -7.59 5.58 -2.15
CA ASN A 149 -7.26 7.00 -2.19
C ASN A 149 -8.26 7.87 -1.44
N ALA A 150 -9.56 7.54 -1.50
CA ALA A 150 -10.59 8.24 -0.74
C ALA A 150 -10.59 7.85 0.76
N ARG A 151 -10.15 6.64 1.10
CA ARG A 151 -10.17 6.09 2.46
C ARG A 151 -9.05 6.62 3.33
N VAL A 152 -7.83 6.75 2.79
CA VAL A 152 -6.66 7.22 3.55
C VAL A 152 -6.92 8.57 4.25
N PRO A 153 -7.37 9.65 3.58
CA PRO A 153 -7.68 10.90 4.28
C PRO A 153 -8.81 10.78 5.32
N GLN A 154 -9.76 9.85 5.12
CA GLN A 154 -10.80 9.59 6.13
C GLN A 154 -10.22 8.90 7.38
N GLN A 155 -9.27 7.97 7.21
CA GLN A 155 -8.57 7.33 8.33
C GLN A 155 -7.78 8.36 9.14
N VAL A 156 -7.04 9.23 8.46
CA VAL A 156 -6.30 10.32 9.10
C VAL A 156 -7.24 11.26 9.86
N ALA A 157 -8.33 11.69 9.22
CA ALA A 157 -9.30 12.59 9.85
C ALA A 157 -10.00 11.94 11.06
N ALA A 158 -10.23 10.62 11.04
CA ALA A 158 -10.78 9.90 12.17
C ALA A 158 -9.81 9.90 13.36
N LEU A 159 -8.53 9.61 13.11
CA LEU A 159 -7.50 9.64 14.16
C LEU A 159 -7.31 11.04 14.76
N GLU A 160 -7.24 12.07 13.93
CA GLU A 160 -7.10 13.46 14.37
C GLU A 160 -8.28 13.96 15.23
N LYS A 161 -9.46 13.38 15.02
CA LYS A 161 -10.67 13.66 15.82
C LYS A 161 -10.81 12.78 17.07
N GLY A 162 -9.91 11.80 17.24
CA GLY A 162 -10.03 10.79 18.29
C GLY A 162 -11.17 9.78 18.06
N ASP A 163 -11.72 9.69 16.84
CA ASP A 163 -12.76 8.75 16.46
C ASP A 163 -12.14 7.40 16.05
N PHE A 164 -11.67 6.68 17.06
CA PHE A 164 -10.94 5.43 16.86
C PHE A 164 -11.84 4.32 16.30
N ASP A 165 -13.10 4.27 16.67
CA ASP A 165 -14.06 3.31 16.12
C ASP A 165 -14.25 3.50 14.61
N ARG A 166 -14.33 4.76 14.17
CA ARG A 166 -14.37 5.09 12.74
C ARG A 166 -13.09 4.66 12.03
N PHE A 167 -11.92 4.89 12.64
CA PHE A 167 -10.64 4.45 12.09
C PHE A 167 -10.62 2.93 11.91
N LEU A 168 -10.99 2.14 12.94
CA LEU A 168 -11.05 0.68 12.86
C LEU A 168 -12.04 0.19 11.80
N SER A 169 -13.20 0.84 11.69
CA SER A 169 -14.17 0.55 10.63
C SER A 169 -13.58 0.76 9.24
N LEU A 170 -12.79 1.82 9.04
CA LEU A 170 -12.11 2.09 7.77
C LEU A 170 -10.99 1.10 7.47
N VAL A 171 -10.25 0.63 8.50
CA VAL A 171 -9.27 -0.45 8.35
C VAL A 171 -9.93 -1.74 7.86
N LYS A 172 -11.06 -2.13 8.45
CA LYS A 172 -11.84 -3.29 8.00
C LYS A 172 -12.34 -3.14 6.56
N GLN A 173 -12.85 -1.96 6.19
CA GLN A 173 -13.28 -1.67 4.82
C GLN A 173 -12.11 -1.77 3.82
N SER A 174 -10.90 -1.36 4.20
CA SER A 174 -9.68 -1.56 3.41
C SER A 174 -9.38 -3.05 3.21
N GLY A 175 -9.47 -3.86 4.26
CA GLY A 175 -9.32 -5.31 4.20
C GLY A 175 -10.34 -5.97 3.26
N TYR A 176 -11.62 -5.60 3.36
CA TYR A 176 -12.66 -6.09 2.45
C TYR A 176 -12.41 -5.65 1.00
N SER A 177 -11.96 -4.42 0.79
CA SER A 177 -11.61 -3.92 -0.54
C SER A 177 -10.43 -4.70 -1.13
N SER A 178 -9.42 -5.01 -0.33
CA SER A 178 -8.29 -5.87 -0.72
C SER A 178 -8.76 -7.26 -1.11
N TYR A 179 -9.65 -7.86 -0.33
CA TYR A 179 -10.19 -9.19 -0.62
C TYR A 179 -11.05 -9.19 -1.90
N MET A 180 -11.99 -8.26 -2.01
CA MET A 180 -13.03 -8.26 -3.04
C MET A 180 -12.55 -7.64 -4.35
N TYR A 181 -11.83 -6.53 -4.30
CA TYR A 181 -11.50 -5.73 -5.48
C TYR A 181 -10.03 -5.89 -5.90
N LEU A 182 -9.08 -5.77 -4.98
CA LEU A 182 -7.67 -5.97 -5.30
C LEU A 182 -7.35 -7.44 -5.59
N GLN A 183 -8.05 -8.36 -4.92
CA GLN A 183 -7.94 -9.81 -5.08
C GLN A 183 -6.51 -10.30 -4.85
N ASN A 184 -5.91 -9.85 -3.76
CA ASN A 184 -4.54 -10.21 -3.37
C ASN A 184 -4.46 -11.07 -2.09
N VAL A 185 -5.60 -11.49 -1.54
CA VAL A 185 -5.67 -12.31 -0.33
C VAL A 185 -5.50 -13.80 -0.65
N ILE A 186 -5.98 -14.23 -1.81
CA ILE A 186 -5.87 -15.62 -2.29
C ILE A 186 -5.16 -15.58 -3.65
N PRO A 187 -3.99 -16.22 -3.79
CA PRO A 187 -3.31 -16.33 -5.07
C PRO A 187 -4.16 -17.09 -6.10
N ALA A 188 -4.03 -16.73 -7.37
CA ALA A 188 -4.78 -17.38 -8.45
C ALA A 188 -4.52 -18.89 -8.49
N GLY A 189 -5.60 -19.66 -8.54
CA GLY A 189 -5.53 -21.13 -8.60
C GLY A 189 -5.36 -21.87 -7.27
N TYR A 190 -5.16 -21.15 -6.15
CA TYR A 190 -5.03 -21.76 -4.82
C TYR A 190 -6.42 -22.15 -4.29
N LYS A 191 -6.64 -23.44 -4.02
CA LYS A 191 -7.90 -23.97 -3.49
C LYS A 191 -7.76 -24.61 -2.11
N ALA A 192 -6.65 -25.28 -1.86
CA ALA A 192 -6.43 -26.06 -0.64
C ALA A 192 -5.77 -25.28 0.49
N HIS A 193 -4.96 -24.29 0.18
CA HIS A 193 -4.21 -23.49 1.15
C HIS A 193 -4.58 -22.00 0.95
N GLN A 194 -5.36 -21.45 1.87
CA GLN A 194 -5.84 -20.07 1.86
C GLN A 194 -5.65 -19.46 3.25
N ASP A 195 -4.43 -19.55 3.75
CA ASP A 195 -4.08 -19.30 5.15
C ASP A 195 -4.45 -17.88 5.59
N VAL A 196 -4.16 -16.87 4.78
CA VAL A 196 -4.54 -15.47 5.06
C VAL A 196 -6.05 -15.30 5.11
N ALA A 197 -6.80 -15.92 4.19
CA ALA A 197 -8.26 -15.83 4.18
C ALA A 197 -8.88 -16.50 5.40
N VAL A 198 -8.34 -17.65 5.83
CA VAL A 198 -8.76 -18.33 7.05
C VAL A 198 -8.45 -17.48 8.28
N ALA A 199 -7.25 -16.92 8.38
CA ALA A 199 -6.87 -16.03 9.49
C ALA A 199 -7.81 -14.82 9.58
N LEU A 200 -8.11 -14.15 8.46
CA LEU A 200 -9.07 -13.04 8.43
C LEU A 200 -10.47 -13.46 8.87
N ALA A 201 -10.97 -14.61 8.41
CA ALA A 201 -12.27 -15.12 8.80
C ALA A 201 -12.36 -15.41 10.31
N LEU A 202 -11.28 -15.92 10.90
CA LEU A 202 -11.21 -16.16 12.34
C LEU A 202 -11.14 -14.86 13.16
N CYS A 203 -10.48 -13.82 12.63
CA CYS A 203 -10.43 -12.50 13.28
C CYS A 203 -11.77 -11.75 13.24
N GLU A 204 -12.66 -12.09 12.30
CA GLU A 204 -14.00 -11.48 12.19
C GLU A 204 -15.05 -12.17 13.09
N HIS A 205 -14.79 -13.40 13.56
CA HIS A 205 -15.69 -14.17 14.40
C HIS A 205 -15.61 -13.70 15.85
#